data_0147a6e4ebd562a9c10c66019efaab57
#
_entry.id   0147a6e4ebd562a9c10c66019efaab57
#
_cell.length_a   1.000
_cell.length_b   1.000
_cell.length_c   1.000
_cell.angle_alpha   90.00
_cell.angle_beta   90.00
_cell.angle_gamma   90.00
#
_symmetry.space_group_name_H-M   'P 1'
#
loop_
_entity.id
_entity.type
_entity.pdbx_description
1 polymer ?
#
loop_
_entity_poly.entity_id
_entity_poly.type
_entity_poly.pdbx_seq_one_letter_code
_entity_poly.pdbx_strand_id
1 'polypeptide(L)'
;PPISDDYCHDFDLGLHTWQRGDHWGWCVSRPYTDPVHHTATEIRRRPPTGPMAIYTQAREHHHGLGPMKARNVTLAATWHHTIHWHAHIEDRDRVEQLLAHVTHLGARHRNGHGHVVRWEITPGPEDGWENRPMPNPDGHMMRTRAPYWHPTERTPCL
;
A
#
# COMPACT_ATOMS: atom_id res chain seq x y z
N PRO A 1 -14.95 -13.88 13.74
CA PRO A 1 -14.41 -13.43 15.01
C PRO A 1 -14.34 -11.91 15.01
N PRO A 2 -14.60 -11.23 16.15
CA PRO A 2 -14.39 -9.81 16.23
C PRO A 2 -12.91 -9.50 15.95
N ILE A 3 -12.68 -8.42 15.22
CA ILE A 3 -11.33 -7.92 14.99
C ILE A 3 -10.83 -7.41 16.34
N SER A 4 -9.78 -8.04 16.88
CA SER A 4 -9.16 -7.61 18.11
C SER A 4 -8.31 -6.36 17.84
N ASP A 5 -8.42 -5.37 18.72
CA ASP A 5 -7.57 -4.17 18.68
C ASP A 5 -6.09 -4.49 18.92
N ASP A 6 -5.78 -5.70 19.42
CA ASP A 6 -4.42 -6.17 19.66
C ASP A 6 -3.52 -6.27 18.41
N TYR A 7 -4.11 -6.19 17.21
CA TYR A 7 -3.38 -6.20 15.94
C TYR A 7 -3.10 -4.80 15.36
N CYS A 8 -3.50 -3.76 16.07
CA CYS A 8 -3.43 -2.37 15.61
C CYS A 8 -2.47 -1.56 16.48
N HIS A 9 -1.21 -1.97 16.53
CA HIS A 9 -0.19 -1.22 17.25
C HIS A 9 0.42 -0.17 16.32
N ASP A 10 0.34 1.09 16.75
CA ASP A 10 1.15 2.14 16.17
C ASP A 10 2.58 1.96 16.66
N PHE A 11 3.54 2.05 15.77
CA PHE A 11 4.95 2.02 16.09
C PHE A 11 5.62 3.29 15.58
N ASP A 12 6.70 3.65 16.20
CA ASP A 12 7.46 4.83 15.86
C ASP A 12 8.01 4.76 14.43
N LEU A 13 7.57 5.70 13.60
CA LEU A 13 8.03 5.87 12.22
C LEU A 13 9.15 6.89 12.07
N GLY A 14 9.54 7.59 13.16
CA GLY A 14 10.47 8.71 13.08
C GLY A 14 9.88 9.95 12.42
N LEU A 15 8.55 10.09 12.44
CA LEU A 15 7.79 11.16 11.80
C LEU A 15 6.97 11.93 12.83
N HIS A 16 6.83 13.24 12.63
CA HIS A 16 5.86 14.02 13.38
C HIS A 16 4.43 13.55 13.10
N THR A 17 3.56 13.75 14.08
CA THR A 17 2.13 13.48 13.99
C THR A 17 1.34 14.78 13.94
N TRP A 18 0.19 14.74 13.27
CA TRP A 18 -0.82 15.78 13.35
C TRP A 18 -2.02 15.27 14.16
N GLN A 19 -2.76 16.19 14.76
CA GLN A 19 -4.01 15.89 15.45
C GLN A 19 -5.08 16.92 15.07
N ARG A 20 -6.30 16.44 14.83
CA ARG A 20 -7.48 17.26 14.58
C ARG A 20 -8.71 16.61 15.24
N GLY A 21 -9.16 17.19 16.37
CA GLY A 21 -10.16 16.56 17.24
C GLY A 21 -9.64 15.23 17.77
N ASP A 22 -10.45 14.19 17.64
CA ASP A 22 -10.10 12.83 18.06
C ASP A 22 -9.28 12.03 17.03
N HIS A 23 -9.02 12.65 15.86
CA HIS A 23 -8.26 12.01 14.79
C HIS A 23 -6.81 12.48 14.81
N TRP A 24 -5.91 11.54 14.53
CA TRP A 24 -4.50 11.83 14.36
C TRP A 24 -3.91 11.02 13.21
N GLY A 25 -2.72 11.37 12.78
CA GLY A 25 -1.98 10.63 11.77
C GLY A 25 -0.56 11.15 11.63
N TRP A 26 0.21 10.49 10.78
CA TRP A 26 1.57 10.89 10.48
C TRP A 26 1.60 12.07 9.50
N CYS A 27 2.51 13.01 9.71
CA CYS A 27 2.73 14.14 8.80
C CYS A 27 3.41 13.67 7.51
N VAL A 28 2.65 13.03 6.63
CA VAL A 28 3.08 12.53 5.32
C VAL A 28 2.02 12.84 4.28
N SER A 29 2.41 13.37 3.14
CA SER A 29 1.52 13.64 2.01
C SER A 29 1.02 12.36 1.33
N ARG A 30 0.03 12.49 0.46
CA ARG A 30 -0.20 11.51 -0.60
C ARG A 30 1.00 11.47 -1.57
N PRO A 31 1.18 10.38 -2.34
CA PRO A 31 2.23 10.32 -3.34
C PRO A 31 2.00 11.34 -4.46
N TYR A 32 3.07 11.98 -4.88
CA TYR A 32 3.12 12.74 -6.12
C TYR A 32 3.77 11.86 -7.19
N THR A 33 3.10 11.71 -8.30
CA THR A 33 3.55 10.82 -9.37
C THR A 33 3.42 11.49 -10.73
N ASP A 34 4.49 11.40 -11.53
CA ASP A 34 4.44 11.72 -12.95
C ASP A 34 4.52 10.41 -13.73
N PRO A 35 3.39 9.90 -14.26
CA PRO A 35 3.40 8.69 -15.05
C PRO A 35 4.11 8.93 -16.39
N VAL A 36 5.17 8.15 -16.64
CA VAL A 36 5.93 8.23 -17.89
C VAL A 36 5.22 7.47 -19.00
N HIS A 37 4.59 6.35 -18.64
CA HIS A 37 3.96 5.46 -19.61
C HIS A 37 2.81 4.69 -18.96
N HIS A 38 1.70 4.62 -19.66
CA HIS A 38 0.56 3.77 -19.32
C HIS A 38 0.61 2.51 -20.18
N THR A 39 0.48 1.35 -19.55
CA THR A 39 0.51 0.06 -20.23
C THR A 39 -0.50 -0.89 -19.60
N ALA A 40 -0.68 -2.03 -20.23
CA ALA A 40 -1.41 -3.14 -19.66
C ALA A 40 -0.45 -4.30 -19.40
N THR A 41 -0.53 -4.88 -18.22
CA THR A 41 0.20 -6.08 -17.89
C THR A 41 -0.74 -7.25 -17.71
N GLU A 42 -0.34 -8.44 -18.20
CA GLU A 42 -1.13 -9.65 -18.06
C GLU A 42 -0.56 -10.53 -16.96
N ILE A 43 -1.39 -10.82 -15.96
CA ILE A 43 -1.05 -11.77 -14.90
C ILE A 43 -1.76 -13.09 -15.20
N ARG A 44 -0.96 -14.11 -15.47
CA ARG A 44 -1.44 -15.47 -15.77
C ARG A 44 -1.41 -16.31 -14.51
N ARG A 45 -2.58 -16.74 -14.07
CA ARG A 45 -2.71 -17.73 -13.01
C ARG A 45 -2.90 -19.10 -13.64
N ARG A 46 -1.90 -19.95 -13.45
CA ARG A 46 -1.94 -21.38 -13.80
C ARG A 46 -1.67 -22.17 -12.54
N PRO A 47 -2.67 -22.81 -11.92
CA PRO A 47 -2.43 -23.64 -10.75
C PRO A 47 -1.47 -24.78 -11.11
N PRO A 48 -0.42 -24.99 -10.30
CA PRO A 48 0.51 -26.11 -10.52
C PRO A 48 -0.20 -27.44 -10.22
N THR A 49 -0.26 -28.34 -11.19
CA THR A 49 -0.92 -29.66 -11.03
C THR A 49 -0.13 -30.58 -10.11
N GLY A 50 1.20 -30.56 -10.21
CA GLY A 50 2.06 -31.43 -9.38
C GLY A 50 1.90 -31.17 -7.87
N PRO A 51 2.10 -29.96 -7.37
CA PRO A 51 1.88 -29.65 -5.95
C PRO A 51 0.45 -29.86 -5.47
N MET A 52 -0.54 -29.79 -6.36
CA MET A 52 -1.93 -30.04 -5.99
C MET A 52 -2.20 -31.47 -5.59
N ALA A 53 -1.43 -32.42 -6.10
CA ALA A 53 -1.55 -33.83 -5.72
C ALA A 53 -1.26 -34.10 -4.23
N ILE A 54 -0.56 -33.17 -3.56
CA ILE A 54 -0.31 -33.22 -2.10
C ILE A 54 -1.59 -32.94 -1.30
N TYR A 55 -2.51 -32.12 -1.85
CA TYR A 55 -3.70 -31.65 -1.14
C TYR A 55 -4.99 -32.32 -1.57
N THR A 56 -4.97 -33.16 -2.60
CA THR A 56 -6.16 -33.83 -3.12
C THR A 56 -5.81 -35.15 -3.78
N GLN A 57 -6.70 -36.13 -3.63
CA GLN A 57 -6.63 -37.45 -4.28
C GLN A 57 -7.26 -37.45 -5.67
N ALA A 58 -7.79 -36.33 -6.14
CA ALA A 58 -8.37 -36.24 -7.47
C ALA A 58 -7.30 -36.50 -8.55
N ARG A 59 -7.60 -37.40 -9.48
CA ARG A 59 -6.71 -37.72 -10.61
C ARG A 59 -6.65 -36.63 -11.66
N GLU A 60 -7.71 -35.82 -11.76
CA GLU A 60 -7.81 -34.71 -12.69
C GLU A 60 -8.16 -33.42 -11.97
N HIS A 61 -7.53 -32.32 -12.39
CA HIS A 61 -7.78 -30.99 -11.86
C HIS A 61 -8.37 -30.11 -12.94
N HIS A 62 -9.64 -29.73 -12.77
CA HIS A 62 -10.31 -28.86 -13.71
C HIS A 62 -9.84 -27.42 -13.60
N HIS A 63 -9.11 -26.95 -14.62
CA HIS A 63 -8.67 -25.56 -14.71
C HIS A 63 -9.72 -24.61 -15.30
N GLY A 64 -10.88 -25.12 -15.68
CA GLY A 64 -11.97 -24.32 -16.25
C GLY A 64 -12.91 -23.68 -15.24
N LEU A 65 -13.08 -24.30 -14.07
CA LEU A 65 -14.07 -23.91 -13.05
C LEU A 65 -13.49 -23.94 -11.63
N GLY A 66 -14.22 -23.31 -10.70
CA GLY A 66 -13.91 -23.34 -9.29
C GLY A 66 -12.66 -22.53 -8.85
N PRO A 67 -12.18 -22.78 -7.62
CA PRO A 67 -11.05 -22.05 -7.04
C PRO A 67 -9.76 -22.19 -7.83
N MET A 68 -9.61 -23.29 -8.58
CA MET A 68 -8.41 -23.64 -9.35
C MET A 68 -8.48 -23.17 -10.81
N LYS A 69 -9.52 -22.43 -11.18
CA LYS A 69 -9.68 -21.91 -12.53
C LYS A 69 -8.45 -21.13 -12.98
N ALA A 70 -7.91 -21.51 -14.14
CA ALA A 70 -6.89 -20.74 -14.82
C ALA A 70 -7.46 -19.38 -15.26
N ARG A 71 -6.73 -18.33 -15.03
CA ARG A 71 -7.17 -16.95 -15.35
C ARG A 71 -6.04 -16.15 -15.95
N ASN A 72 -6.37 -15.37 -16.95
CA ASN A 72 -5.55 -14.25 -17.39
C ASN A 72 -6.26 -12.98 -16.91
N VAL A 73 -5.57 -12.14 -16.19
CA VAL A 73 -6.09 -10.87 -15.70
C VAL A 73 -5.23 -9.78 -16.29
N THR A 74 -5.83 -8.96 -17.13
CA THR A 74 -5.19 -7.75 -17.63
C THR A 74 -5.40 -6.63 -16.63
N LEU A 75 -4.32 -6.01 -16.20
CA LEU A 75 -4.32 -4.90 -15.27
C LEU A 75 -3.69 -3.67 -15.92
N ALA A 76 -4.29 -2.51 -15.68
CA ALA A 76 -3.64 -1.26 -15.99
C ALA A 76 -2.38 -1.12 -15.10
N ALA A 77 -1.29 -0.73 -15.70
CA ALA A 77 -0.03 -0.45 -15.03
C ALA A 77 0.52 0.89 -15.52
N THR A 78 1.18 1.59 -14.63
CA THR A 78 1.87 2.85 -14.95
C THR A 78 3.33 2.73 -14.58
N TRP A 79 4.18 3.29 -15.43
CA TRP A 79 5.60 3.40 -15.17
C TRP A 79 5.90 4.80 -14.63
N HIS A 80 6.70 4.85 -13.58
CA HIS A 80 7.15 6.07 -12.96
C HIS A 80 8.68 6.03 -12.82
N HIS A 81 9.36 7.11 -13.17
CA HIS A 81 10.78 7.24 -12.84
C HIS A 81 10.96 7.52 -11.35
N THR A 82 10.10 8.36 -10.81
CA THR A 82 10.17 8.78 -9.42
C THR A 82 8.76 8.92 -8.86
N ILE A 83 8.62 8.59 -7.59
CA ILE A 83 7.42 8.85 -6.78
C ILE A 83 7.90 9.63 -5.57
N HIS A 84 7.26 10.75 -5.27
CA HIS A 84 7.63 11.62 -4.16
C HIS A 84 6.57 11.62 -3.08
N TRP A 85 7.01 11.73 -1.85
CA TRP A 85 6.20 12.07 -0.68
C TRP A 85 6.88 13.21 0.06
N HIS A 86 6.09 14.12 0.60
CA HIS A 86 6.59 15.08 1.58
C HIS A 86 6.26 14.57 2.97
N ALA A 87 7.22 14.60 3.86
CA ALA A 87 7.06 14.14 5.23
C ALA A 87 7.75 15.12 6.19
N HIS A 88 7.16 15.32 7.36
CA HIS A 88 7.80 16.03 8.45
C HIS A 88 8.54 15.01 9.31
N ILE A 89 9.85 14.91 9.10
CA ILE A 89 10.70 13.89 9.72
C ILE A 89 11.23 14.40 11.06
N GLU A 90 11.07 13.60 12.10
CA GLU A 90 11.60 13.83 13.43
C GLU A 90 12.95 13.09 13.63
N ASP A 91 13.00 11.83 13.24
CA ASP A 91 14.19 10.98 13.27
C ASP A 91 14.49 10.44 11.87
N ARG A 92 15.47 11.06 11.22
CA ARG A 92 15.88 10.70 9.86
C ARG A 92 16.47 9.28 9.79
N ASP A 93 17.29 8.90 10.75
CA ASP A 93 17.96 7.60 10.76
C ASP A 93 16.93 6.48 10.90
N ARG A 94 15.91 6.71 11.71
CA ARG A 94 14.79 5.80 11.86
C ARG A 94 14.00 5.64 10.55
N VAL A 95 13.70 6.72 9.88
CA VAL A 95 13.01 6.70 8.57
C VAL A 95 13.84 5.94 7.54
N GLU A 96 15.14 6.22 7.44
CA GLU A 96 16.04 5.52 6.50
C GLU A 96 16.10 4.02 6.79
N GLN A 97 16.19 3.60 8.05
CA GLN A 97 16.14 2.19 8.45
C GLN A 97 14.85 1.51 8.00
N LEU A 98 13.70 2.14 8.20
CA LEU A 98 12.42 1.58 7.81
C LEU A 98 12.28 1.49 6.29
N LEU A 99 12.67 2.53 5.56
CA LEU A 99 12.60 2.56 4.10
C LEU A 99 13.53 1.50 3.45
N ALA A 100 14.66 1.16 4.07
CA ALA A 100 15.56 0.12 3.58
C ALA A 100 14.87 -1.26 3.46
N HIS A 101 13.82 -1.51 4.23
CA HIS A 101 13.03 -2.74 4.15
C HIS A 101 11.92 -2.68 3.08
N VAL A 102 11.61 -1.50 2.54
CA VAL A 102 10.56 -1.33 1.53
C VAL A 102 11.18 -1.45 0.14
N THR A 103 11.23 -2.66 -0.37
CA THR A 103 11.82 -2.98 -1.67
C THR A 103 10.83 -2.90 -2.83
N HIS A 104 9.54 -2.85 -2.55
CA HIS A 104 8.49 -2.80 -3.55
C HIS A 104 7.32 -1.94 -3.09
N LEU A 105 6.69 -1.24 -4.01
CA LEU A 105 5.47 -0.47 -3.80
C LEU A 105 4.31 -1.09 -4.58
N GLY A 106 3.11 -1.05 -3.99
CA GLY A 106 1.89 -1.50 -4.63
C GLY A 106 1.53 -2.97 -4.42
N ALA A 107 0.36 -3.35 -4.91
CA ALA A 107 -0.29 -4.62 -4.57
C ALA A 107 0.28 -5.85 -5.28
N ARG A 108 1.09 -5.68 -6.31
CA ARG A 108 1.56 -6.77 -7.19
C ARG A 108 3.06 -7.04 -7.09
N HIS A 109 3.66 -6.75 -5.94
CA HIS A 109 5.08 -7.02 -5.69
C HIS A 109 5.47 -8.49 -5.92
N ARG A 110 4.61 -9.45 -5.59
CA ARG A 110 4.84 -10.88 -5.85
C ARG A 110 4.96 -11.25 -7.33
N ASN A 111 4.51 -10.37 -8.22
CA ASN A 111 4.63 -10.52 -9.67
C ASN A 111 5.77 -9.68 -10.25
N GLY A 112 6.63 -9.14 -9.40
CA GLY A 112 7.77 -8.32 -9.80
C GLY A 112 7.44 -6.85 -10.11
N HIS A 113 6.22 -6.40 -9.80
CA HIS A 113 5.86 -5.00 -10.00
C HIS A 113 6.25 -4.12 -8.82
N GLY A 114 6.50 -2.85 -9.12
CA GLY A 114 6.75 -1.79 -8.14
C GLY A 114 8.10 -1.88 -7.44
N HIS A 115 9.11 -2.53 -8.05
CA HIS A 115 10.46 -2.59 -7.49
C HIS A 115 11.02 -1.18 -7.28
N VAL A 116 11.52 -0.93 -6.08
CA VAL A 116 12.16 0.33 -5.69
C VAL A 116 13.66 0.17 -5.87
N VAL A 117 14.24 0.99 -6.74
CA VAL A 117 15.69 0.97 -7.01
C VAL A 117 16.46 1.58 -5.86
N ARG A 118 15.97 2.71 -5.34
CA ARG A 118 16.56 3.41 -4.19
C ARG A 118 15.56 4.33 -3.53
N TRP A 119 15.82 4.63 -2.28
CA TRP A 119 15.20 5.72 -1.54
C TRP A 119 16.17 6.88 -1.43
N GLU A 120 15.65 8.10 -1.48
CA GLU A 120 16.43 9.32 -1.34
C GLU A 120 15.62 10.32 -0.51
N ILE A 121 16.23 10.84 0.55
CA ILE A 121 15.60 11.83 1.43
C ILE A 121 16.30 13.16 1.19
N THR A 122 15.55 14.12 0.67
CA THR A 122 16.03 15.47 0.37
C THR A 122 15.19 16.52 1.10
N PRO A 123 15.75 17.70 1.40
CA PRO A 123 14.96 18.81 1.92
C PRO A 123 13.78 19.15 1.01
N GLY A 124 12.65 19.47 1.57
CA GLY A 124 11.41 19.85 0.88
C GLY A 124 10.67 20.97 1.60
N PRO A 125 9.51 21.41 1.08
CA PRO A 125 8.69 22.43 1.72
C PRO A 125 8.18 21.92 3.08
N GLU A 126 8.17 22.82 4.07
CA GLU A 126 7.78 22.49 5.45
C GLU A 126 6.34 22.04 5.57
N ASP A 127 5.44 22.62 4.76
CA ASP A 127 4.00 22.35 4.69
C ASP A 127 3.62 21.27 3.66
N GLY A 128 4.60 20.73 2.93
CA GLY A 128 4.36 19.77 1.84
C GLY A 128 3.58 18.52 2.26
N TRP A 129 3.71 18.10 3.51
CA TRP A 129 3.01 16.95 4.06
C TRP A 129 1.48 17.15 4.17
N GLU A 130 0.99 18.39 4.16
CA GLU A 130 -0.44 18.72 4.29
C GLU A 130 -1.28 18.31 3.09
N ASN A 131 -0.65 18.04 1.94
CA ASN A 131 -1.36 17.53 0.77
C ASN A 131 -1.76 16.07 0.97
N ARG A 132 -2.76 15.88 1.80
CA ARG A 132 -3.36 14.59 2.16
C ARG A 132 -4.82 14.77 2.57
N PRO A 133 -5.62 13.70 2.56
CA PRO A 133 -6.95 13.77 3.14
C PRO A 133 -6.89 14.14 4.63
N MET A 134 -7.60 15.20 5.01
CA MET A 134 -7.71 15.66 6.38
C MET A 134 -9.17 15.60 6.87
N PRO A 135 -9.42 15.28 8.15
CA PRO A 135 -10.76 15.21 8.69
C PRO A 135 -11.56 16.49 8.43
N ASN A 136 -12.72 16.32 7.80
CA ASN A 136 -13.67 17.39 7.48
C ASN A 136 -15.08 16.77 7.42
N PRO A 137 -16.09 17.31 8.16
CA PRO A 137 -17.44 16.75 8.19
C PRO A 137 -18.15 16.76 6.84
N ASP A 138 -17.77 17.67 5.94
CA ASP A 138 -18.35 17.78 4.60
C ASP A 138 -17.65 16.90 3.55
N GLY A 139 -16.68 16.10 3.99
CA GLY A 139 -15.85 15.29 3.10
C GLY A 139 -16.40 13.89 2.81
N HIS A 140 -15.60 13.12 2.09
CA HIS A 140 -15.88 11.71 1.79
C HIS A 140 -15.25 10.78 2.85
N MET A 141 -15.94 9.64 3.12
CA MET A 141 -15.42 8.64 4.06
C MET A 141 -14.10 8.07 3.58
N MET A 142 -13.04 8.38 4.30
CA MET A 142 -11.67 7.95 4.03
C MET A 142 -11.01 7.38 5.28
N ARG A 143 -9.79 6.88 5.13
CA ARG A 143 -8.94 6.44 6.23
C ARG A 143 -7.67 7.27 6.22
N THR A 144 -7.36 7.85 7.35
CA THR A 144 -6.24 8.80 7.48
C THR A 144 -4.92 8.15 7.86
N ARG A 145 -4.97 6.94 8.42
CA ARG A 145 -3.78 6.18 8.83
C ARG A 145 -3.98 4.67 8.73
N ALA A 146 -2.89 3.92 8.83
CA ALA A 146 -2.93 2.47 8.98
C ALA A 146 -3.44 2.08 10.40
N PRO A 147 -4.05 0.91 10.57
CA PRO A 147 -4.34 -0.05 9.51
C PRO A 147 -5.58 0.32 8.72
N TYR A 148 -5.42 0.51 7.43
CA TYR A 148 -6.50 0.98 6.54
C TYR A 148 -7.69 0.02 6.40
N TRP A 149 -7.61 -1.18 6.92
CA TRP A 149 -8.72 -2.15 6.95
C TRP A 149 -9.60 -2.03 8.20
N HIS A 150 -9.12 -1.37 9.27
CA HIS A 150 -9.83 -1.29 10.54
C HIS A 150 -11.05 -0.35 10.44
N PRO A 151 -12.25 -0.77 10.91
CA PRO A 151 -13.46 0.05 10.79
C PRO A 151 -13.41 1.40 11.51
N THR A 152 -12.68 1.46 12.65
CA THR A 152 -12.59 2.68 13.48
C THR A 152 -11.76 3.79 12.82
N GLU A 153 -10.92 3.46 11.83
CA GLU A 153 -10.08 4.42 11.13
C GLU A 153 -10.80 5.21 10.03
N ARG A 154 -12.13 5.11 9.96
CA ARG A 154 -12.93 5.83 8.99
C ARG A 154 -13.36 7.18 9.52
N THR A 155 -13.13 8.23 8.74
CA THR A 155 -13.63 9.57 9.00
C THR A 155 -13.93 10.31 7.70
N PRO A 156 -14.90 11.24 7.67
CA PRO A 156 -15.06 12.14 6.53
C PRO A 156 -13.82 13.00 6.36
N CYS A 157 -13.30 13.12 5.10
CA CYS A 157 -12.10 13.89 4.77
C CYS A 157 -12.28 14.66 3.46
N LEU A 158 -11.61 15.79 3.37
CA LEU A 158 -11.34 16.55 2.14
C LEU A 158 -9.86 16.50 1.81
#